data_cfad55a0b59883e217679f7b78038212
#
_entry.id   cfad55a0b59883e217679f7b78038212
#
_cell.length_a   1.000
_cell.length_b   1.000
_cell.length_c   1.000
_cell.angle_alpha   90.00
_cell.angle_beta   90.00
_cell.angle_gamma   90.00
#
_symmetry.space_group_name_H-M   'P 1'
#
loop_
_entity.id
_entity.type
_entity.pdbx_description
1 polymer ?
#
loop_
_entity_poly.entity_id
_entity_poly.type
_entity_poly.pdbx_seq_one_letter_code
_entity_poly.pdbx_strand_id
1 'polypeptide(L)'
;MKRLIFLVLALLSLSASCFAQTWALATSTNPSNGRQIVFRYMSEFGPDFQRSNLPVRIILAWKYQSENGMPVVAERQRMDSMEDLLGPQVEKGGLAMLALVSTGENLREWTYYAKSEAEFMAGLNKALAGEPTFPIDVHPAIDPTWAMYEKFRSWVKK
;
A
#
# COMPACT_ATOMS: atom_id res chain seq x y z
N MET A 1 36.62 -57.16 12.07
CA MET A 1 36.85 -55.77 11.59
C MET A 1 35.50 -55.16 11.20
N LYS A 2 34.96 -54.31 12.09
CA LYS A 2 33.64 -53.64 11.90
C LYS A 2 33.92 -52.25 11.29
N ARG A 3 33.50 -52.05 10.01
CA ARG A 3 33.57 -50.74 9.32
C ARG A 3 32.41 -49.89 9.80
N LEU A 4 32.72 -48.80 10.49
CA LEU A 4 31.78 -47.74 10.88
C LEU A 4 31.61 -46.78 9.71
N ILE A 5 30.41 -46.75 9.11
CA ILE A 5 30.05 -45.81 8.03
C ILE A 5 29.46 -44.58 8.72
N PHE A 6 30.19 -43.47 8.71
CA PHE A 6 29.67 -42.14 9.12
C PHE A 6 28.82 -41.55 8.01
N LEU A 7 27.52 -41.46 8.23
CA LEU A 7 26.61 -40.74 7.35
C LEU A 7 26.61 -39.27 7.76
N VAL A 8 27.29 -38.42 6.99
CA VAL A 8 27.25 -36.97 7.19
C VAL A 8 25.98 -36.43 6.55
N LEU A 9 25.00 -36.09 7.36
CA LEU A 9 23.78 -35.44 6.94
C LEU A 9 24.06 -33.94 6.79
N ALA A 10 24.27 -33.47 5.55
CA ALA A 10 24.39 -32.06 5.24
C ALA A 10 23.00 -31.41 5.31
N LEU A 11 22.71 -30.68 6.40
CA LEU A 11 21.54 -29.80 6.47
C LEU A 11 21.79 -28.58 5.55
N LEU A 12 21.19 -28.59 4.36
CA LEU A 12 21.03 -27.39 3.57
C LEU A 12 19.98 -26.50 4.25
N SER A 13 20.44 -25.51 5.01
CA SER A 13 19.59 -24.41 5.47
C SER A 13 19.25 -23.54 4.27
N LEU A 14 18.05 -23.70 3.69
CA LEU A 14 17.47 -22.71 2.80
C LEU A 14 17.18 -21.44 3.62
N SER A 15 18.07 -20.48 3.54
CA SER A 15 17.81 -19.12 4.02
C SER A 15 16.80 -18.50 3.08
N ALA A 16 15.50 -18.55 3.41
CA ALA A 16 14.50 -17.74 2.76
C ALA A 16 14.82 -16.27 3.08
N SER A 17 15.42 -15.56 2.13
CA SER A 17 15.60 -14.11 2.21
C SER A 17 14.22 -13.47 2.19
N CYS A 18 13.69 -13.17 3.38
CA CYS A 18 12.49 -12.36 3.52
C CYS A 18 12.86 -10.91 3.15
N PHE A 19 12.70 -10.56 1.89
CA PHE A 19 12.83 -9.17 1.45
C PHE A 19 11.62 -8.40 1.97
N ALA A 20 11.81 -7.69 3.07
CA ALA A 20 10.79 -6.81 3.62
C ALA A 20 10.55 -5.66 2.64
N GLN A 21 9.29 -5.38 2.36
CA GLN A 21 8.88 -4.16 1.67
C GLN A 21 9.30 -2.96 2.52
N THR A 22 10.01 -2.00 1.91
CA THR A 22 10.51 -0.83 2.64
C THR A 22 9.60 0.36 2.42
N TRP A 23 9.04 0.87 3.51
CA TRP A 23 8.23 2.07 3.52
C TRP A 23 9.09 3.29 3.89
N ALA A 24 8.78 4.43 3.28
CA ALA A 24 9.39 5.71 3.59
C ALA A 24 8.33 6.78 3.80
N LEU A 25 8.72 7.87 4.45
CA LEU A 25 7.90 9.05 4.68
C LEU A 25 8.47 10.25 3.94
N ALA A 26 7.58 11.09 3.42
CA ALA A 26 7.91 12.39 2.89
C ALA A 26 6.82 13.39 3.32
N THR A 27 7.16 14.68 3.33
CA THR A 27 6.22 15.75 3.63
C THR A 27 6.29 16.83 2.57
N SER A 28 5.17 17.49 2.35
CA SER A 28 5.06 18.71 1.57
C SER A 28 4.29 19.75 2.36
N THR A 29 4.51 21.01 2.08
CA THR A 29 3.74 22.11 2.64
C THR A 29 3.03 22.84 1.51
N ASN A 30 1.73 23.02 1.63
CA ASN A 30 0.97 23.82 0.68
C ASN A 30 1.35 25.30 0.86
N PRO A 31 1.95 25.95 -0.14
CA PRO A 31 2.43 27.32 0.00
C PRO A 31 1.29 28.34 0.19
N SER A 32 0.07 28.01 -0.19
CA SER A 32 -1.08 28.90 -0.12
C SER A 32 -1.67 29.04 1.28
N ASN A 33 -1.54 28.01 2.10
CA ASN A 33 -2.17 27.98 3.44
C ASN A 33 -1.28 27.45 4.56
N GLY A 34 -0.04 27.02 4.24
CA GLY A 34 0.92 26.48 5.20
C GLY A 34 0.59 25.07 5.71
N ARG A 35 -0.47 24.43 5.22
CA ARG A 35 -0.86 23.09 5.67
C ARG A 35 0.10 22.03 5.14
N GLN A 36 0.36 21.04 5.98
CA GLN A 36 1.22 19.92 5.61
C GLN A 36 0.42 18.79 4.95
N ILE A 37 1.08 18.10 4.03
CA ILE A 37 0.65 16.82 3.48
C ILE A 37 1.75 15.82 3.80
N VAL A 38 1.36 14.71 4.42
CA VAL A 38 2.26 13.60 4.76
C VAL A 38 2.04 12.47 3.76
N PHE A 39 3.13 11.96 3.23
CA PHE A 39 3.15 10.81 2.31
C PHE A 39 3.84 9.65 2.97
N ARG A 40 3.19 8.48 2.98
CA ARG A 40 3.79 7.19 3.27
C ARG A 40 3.80 6.38 1.97
N TYR A 41 4.95 5.94 1.55
CA TYR A 41 5.08 5.31 0.24
C TYR A 41 6.06 4.15 0.28
N MET A 42 5.87 3.18 -0.62
CA MET A 42 6.79 2.07 -0.78
C MET A 42 8.05 2.55 -1.48
N SER A 43 9.16 2.60 -0.76
CA SER A 43 10.44 3.08 -1.31
C SER A 43 11.16 2.02 -2.13
N GLU A 44 11.01 0.75 -1.76
CA GLU A 44 11.63 -0.38 -2.45
C GLU A 44 10.64 -1.52 -2.60
N PHE A 45 10.66 -2.15 -3.75
CA PHE A 45 9.91 -3.36 -4.06
C PHE A 45 10.85 -4.57 -3.98
N GLY A 46 10.32 -5.74 -3.66
CA GLY A 46 11.11 -6.97 -3.69
C GLY A 46 11.72 -7.24 -5.07
N PRO A 47 12.83 -8.01 -5.14
CA PRO A 47 13.58 -8.22 -6.39
C PRO A 47 12.74 -8.89 -7.50
N ASP A 48 11.76 -9.70 -7.13
CA ASP A 48 10.89 -10.41 -8.08
C ASP A 48 9.60 -9.63 -8.41
N PHE A 49 9.46 -8.41 -7.87
CA PHE A 49 8.27 -7.61 -8.08
C PHE A 49 8.23 -7.03 -9.50
N GLN A 50 7.16 -7.33 -10.23
CA GLN A 50 6.92 -6.82 -11.58
C GLN A 50 5.68 -5.94 -11.61
N ARG A 51 5.87 -4.66 -11.84
CA ARG A 51 4.79 -3.66 -11.94
C ARG A 51 3.80 -3.96 -13.05
N SER A 52 4.27 -4.54 -14.16
CA SER A 52 3.42 -4.96 -15.29
C SER A 52 2.30 -5.92 -14.91
N ASN A 53 2.45 -6.64 -13.77
CA ASN A 53 1.42 -7.54 -13.27
C ASN A 53 0.26 -6.80 -12.59
N LEU A 54 0.41 -5.51 -12.30
CA LEU A 54 -0.55 -4.67 -11.59
C LEU A 54 -0.84 -3.39 -12.39
N PRO A 55 -1.52 -3.50 -13.56
CA PRO A 55 -1.67 -2.39 -14.50
C PRO A 55 -2.80 -1.42 -14.15
N VAL A 56 -3.59 -1.70 -13.13
CA VAL A 56 -4.76 -0.88 -12.75
C VAL A 56 -4.45 -0.13 -11.47
N ARG A 57 -4.41 1.20 -11.56
CA ARG A 57 -4.34 2.06 -10.39
C ARG A 57 -5.73 2.24 -9.79
N ILE A 58 -5.84 2.11 -8.47
CA ILE A 58 -7.07 2.36 -7.72
C ILE A 58 -6.76 3.31 -6.59
N ILE A 59 -7.42 4.46 -6.57
CA ILE A 59 -7.33 5.42 -5.46
C ILE A 59 -8.61 5.30 -4.63
N LEU A 60 -8.44 5.02 -3.33
CA LEU A 60 -9.50 5.19 -2.35
C LEU A 60 -9.34 6.57 -1.73
N ALA A 61 -10.36 7.40 -1.82
CA ALA A 61 -10.33 8.77 -1.32
C ALA A 61 -11.32 8.94 -0.17
N TRP A 62 -10.84 9.41 0.97
CA TRP A 62 -11.65 9.71 2.15
C TRP A 62 -11.52 11.18 2.50
N LYS A 63 -12.61 11.93 2.31
CA LYS A 63 -12.70 13.35 2.65
C LYS A 63 -13.14 13.51 4.11
N TYR A 64 -12.50 14.41 4.80
CA TYR A 64 -12.86 14.79 6.17
C TYR A 64 -12.77 16.31 6.35
N GLN A 65 -13.08 16.80 7.55
CA GLN A 65 -12.98 18.23 7.86
C GLN A 65 -12.19 18.47 9.14
N SER A 66 -11.19 19.33 9.07
CA SER A 66 -10.42 19.79 10.21
C SER A 66 -9.81 21.16 9.93
N GLU A 67 -9.48 21.90 10.97
CA GLU A 67 -8.93 23.26 10.86
C GLU A 67 -7.54 23.28 10.24
N ASN A 68 -6.70 22.30 10.58
CA ASN A 68 -5.30 22.21 10.12
C ASN A 68 -5.10 21.31 8.90
N GLY A 69 -6.18 20.75 8.34
CA GLY A 69 -6.13 19.84 7.20
C GLY A 69 -5.75 18.39 7.53
N MET A 70 -5.42 18.07 8.80
CA MET A 70 -5.10 16.71 9.24
C MET A 70 -6.30 16.05 9.94
N PRO A 71 -6.52 14.73 9.83
CA PRO A 71 -7.64 14.07 10.46
C PRO A 71 -7.49 14.11 11.99
N VAL A 72 -8.60 14.35 12.70
CA VAL A 72 -8.65 14.19 14.15
C VAL A 72 -8.43 12.72 14.54
N VAL A 73 -8.06 12.47 15.79
CA VAL A 73 -7.66 11.13 16.26
C VAL A 73 -8.70 10.05 15.93
N ALA A 74 -9.97 10.31 16.22
CA ALA A 74 -11.04 9.34 15.97
C ALA A 74 -11.22 9.03 14.47
N GLU A 75 -11.13 10.05 13.61
CA GLU A 75 -11.20 9.88 12.16
C GLU A 75 -10.01 9.06 11.65
N ARG A 76 -8.81 9.39 12.12
CA ARG A 76 -7.59 8.63 11.77
C ARG A 76 -7.69 7.16 12.17
N GLN A 77 -8.18 6.87 13.38
CA GLN A 77 -8.36 5.49 13.84
C GLN A 77 -9.31 4.70 12.93
N ARG A 78 -10.40 5.32 12.48
CA ARG A 78 -11.32 4.67 11.51
C ARG A 78 -10.64 4.40 10.16
N MET A 79 -9.83 5.34 9.67
CA MET A 79 -9.05 5.20 8.44
C MET A 79 -8.02 4.06 8.56
N ASP A 80 -7.31 3.99 9.69
CA ASP A 80 -6.33 2.95 9.95
C ASP A 80 -7.01 1.58 10.07
N SER A 81 -8.17 1.49 10.76
CA SER A 81 -8.97 0.26 10.83
C SER A 81 -9.42 -0.22 9.45
N MET A 82 -9.84 0.67 8.56
CA MET A 82 -10.19 0.32 7.19
C MET A 82 -8.98 -0.25 6.43
N GLU A 83 -7.83 0.38 6.55
CA GLU A 83 -6.59 -0.10 5.91
C GLU A 83 -6.20 -1.49 6.40
N ASP A 84 -6.30 -1.74 7.72
CA ASP A 84 -5.98 -3.03 8.34
C ASP A 84 -6.93 -4.16 7.87
N LEU A 85 -8.21 -3.84 7.63
CA LEU A 85 -9.17 -4.78 7.06
C LEU A 85 -8.89 -5.08 5.59
N LEU A 86 -8.46 -4.08 4.82
CA LEU A 86 -8.22 -4.21 3.39
C LEU A 86 -6.99 -5.04 3.07
N GLY A 87 -5.85 -4.77 3.69
CA GLY A 87 -4.56 -5.37 3.37
C GLY A 87 -4.65 -6.88 3.17
N PRO A 88 -5.14 -7.68 4.14
CA PRO A 88 -5.23 -9.13 4.02
C PRO A 88 -6.10 -9.63 2.88
N GLN A 89 -7.05 -8.83 2.38
CA GLN A 89 -7.98 -9.23 1.33
C GLN A 89 -7.52 -8.81 -0.06
N VAL A 90 -6.97 -7.59 -0.20
CA VAL A 90 -6.61 -7.05 -1.52
C VAL A 90 -5.14 -7.26 -1.89
N GLU A 91 -4.24 -7.43 -0.91
CA GLU A 91 -2.81 -7.67 -1.19
C GLU A 91 -2.46 -9.16 -1.22
N LYS A 92 -3.34 -10.01 -0.71
CA LYS A 92 -3.15 -11.47 -0.69
C LYS A 92 -2.93 -12.04 -2.09
N GLY A 93 -1.90 -12.88 -2.21
CA GLY A 93 -1.58 -13.54 -3.49
C GLY A 93 -1.12 -12.58 -4.58
N GLY A 94 -0.70 -11.37 -4.23
CA GLY A 94 -0.25 -10.36 -5.20
C GLY A 94 -1.39 -9.83 -6.07
N LEU A 95 -2.62 -9.80 -5.55
CA LEU A 95 -3.78 -9.24 -6.25
C LEU A 95 -3.64 -7.74 -6.43
N ALA A 96 -3.22 -7.05 -5.40
CA ALA A 96 -2.93 -5.62 -5.42
C ALA A 96 -1.73 -5.31 -4.53
N MET A 97 -1.25 -4.08 -4.60
CA MET A 97 -0.20 -3.54 -3.75
C MET A 97 -0.53 -2.09 -3.38
N LEU A 98 -0.50 -1.78 -2.10
CA LEU A 98 -0.54 -0.41 -1.63
C LEU A 98 0.81 0.26 -1.90
N ALA A 99 0.83 1.27 -2.75
CA ALA A 99 2.06 1.95 -3.16
C ALA A 99 2.29 3.29 -2.45
N LEU A 100 1.20 4.02 -2.16
CA LEU A 100 1.27 5.38 -1.63
C LEU A 100 0.02 5.68 -0.78
N VAL A 101 0.22 6.32 0.36
CA VAL A 101 -0.83 6.97 1.14
C VAL A 101 -0.48 8.44 1.29
N SER A 102 -1.39 9.33 0.93
CA SER A 102 -1.27 10.76 1.21
C SER A 102 -2.31 11.19 2.25
N THR A 103 -1.93 12.05 3.18
CA THR A 103 -2.83 12.57 4.22
C THR A 103 -2.56 14.05 4.43
N GLY A 104 -3.56 14.87 4.27
CA GLY A 104 -3.50 16.32 4.45
C GLY A 104 -4.57 17.01 3.63
N GLU A 105 -4.75 18.32 3.81
CA GLU A 105 -5.74 19.11 3.06
C GLU A 105 -7.17 18.55 3.13
N ASN A 106 -7.55 17.98 4.29
CA ASN A 106 -8.86 17.37 4.50
C ASN A 106 -9.17 16.16 3.61
N LEU A 107 -8.12 15.49 3.15
CA LEU A 107 -8.20 14.33 2.28
C LEU A 107 -7.14 13.29 2.69
N ARG A 108 -7.54 12.03 2.73
CA ARG A 108 -6.61 10.90 2.75
C ARG A 108 -6.89 10.02 1.54
N GLU A 109 -5.81 9.68 0.84
CA GLU A 109 -5.88 8.82 -0.33
C GLU A 109 -4.94 7.64 -0.16
N TRP A 110 -5.44 6.45 -0.48
CA TRP A 110 -4.65 5.24 -0.64
C TRP A 110 -4.58 4.90 -2.12
N THR A 111 -3.38 4.85 -2.64
CA THR A 111 -3.12 4.46 -4.02
C THR A 111 -2.67 3.02 -4.06
N TYR A 112 -3.53 2.16 -4.55
CA TYR A 112 -3.24 0.77 -4.87
C TYR A 112 -2.95 0.62 -6.35
N TYR A 113 -2.14 -0.40 -6.67
CA TYR A 113 -2.04 -0.97 -8.01
C TYR A 113 -2.49 -2.41 -7.95
N ALA A 114 -3.37 -2.81 -8.87
CA ALA A 114 -4.06 -4.10 -8.85
C ALA A 114 -3.99 -4.81 -10.21
N LYS A 115 -4.22 -6.12 -10.20
CA LYS A 115 -4.34 -6.93 -11.41
C LYS A 115 -5.52 -6.50 -12.26
N SER A 116 -6.67 -6.28 -11.61
CA SER A 116 -7.89 -5.79 -12.23
C SER A 116 -8.74 -5.00 -11.22
N GLU A 117 -9.58 -4.12 -11.72
CA GLU A 117 -10.57 -3.41 -10.92
C GLU A 117 -11.58 -4.38 -10.29
N ALA A 118 -12.07 -5.34 -11.06
CA ALA A 118 -13.09 -6.29 -10.60
C ALA A 118 -12.62 -7.12 -9.41
N GLU A 119 -11.39 -7.66 -9.47
CA GLU A 119 -10.82 -8.44 -8.38
C GLU A 119 -10.56 -7.57 -7.14
N PHE A 120 -10.05 -6.33 -7.34
CA PHE A 120 -9.86 -5.40 -6.25
C PHE A 120 -11.18 -5.06 -5.56
N MET A 121 -12.23 -4.73 -6.32
CA MET A 121 -13.56 -4.42 -5.78
C MET A 121 -14.19 -5.61 -5.06
N ALA A 122 -13.98 -6.83 -5.54
CA ALA A 122 -14.41 -8.03 -4.83
C ALA A 122 -13.70 -8.19 -3.47
N GLY A 123 -12.40 -7.95 -3.43
CA GLY A 123 -11.60 -7.94 -2.19
C GLY A 123 -12.04 -6.83 -1.23
N LEU A 124 -12.23 -5.62 -1.74
CA LEU A 124 -12.72 -4.46 -0.98
C LEU A 124 -14.08 -4.76 -0.33
N ASN A 125 -15.06 -5.21 -1.12
CA ASN A 125 -16.40 -5.53 -0.64
C ASN A 125 -16.36 -6.65 0.42
N LYS A 126 -15.50 -7.65 0.23
CA LYS A 126 -15.32 -8.72 1.20
C LYS A 126 -14.68 -8.23 2.50
N ALA A 127 -13.67 -7.36 2.40
CA ALA A 127 -12.99 -6.80 3.56
C ALA A 127 -13.90 -5.95 4.43
N LEU A 128 -14.81 -5.20 3.80
CA LEU A 128 -15.69 -4.26 4.49
C LEU A 128 -17.09 -4.83 4.78
N ALA A 129 -17.32 -6.11 4.45
CA ALA A 129 -18.62 -6.76 4.72
C ALA A 129 -18.90 -6.83 6.23
N GLY A 130 -20.05 -6.29 6.64
CA GLY A 130 -20.46 -6.28 8.05
C GLY A 130 -19.90 -5.12 8.88
N GLU A 131 -19.01 -4.32 8.32
CA GLU A 131 -18.48 -3.13 8.96
C GLU A 131 -19.43 -1.92 8.76
N PRO A 132 -19.38 -0.92 9.66
CA PRO A 132 -20.03 0.37 9.41
C PRO A 132 -19.52 0.99 8.11
N THR A 133 -20.41 1.67 7.38
CA THR A 133 -20.05 2.32 6.10
C THR A 133 -18.87 3.27 6.26
N PHE A 134 -17.84 3.06 5.46
CA PHE A 134 -16.71 3.97 5.33
C PHE A 134 -16.99 4.97 4.19
N PRO A 135 -16.75 6.29 4.43
CA PRO A 135 -17.05 7.33 3.45
C PRO A 135 -15.91 7.45 2.41
N ILE A 136 -15.73 6.41 1.60
CA ILE A 136 -14.70 6.37 0.57
C ILE A 136 -15.29 6.49 -0.83
N ASP A 137 -14.63 7.27 -1.66
CA ASP A 137 -14.81 7.30 -3.11
C ASP A 137 -13.74 6.40 -3.75
N VAL A 138 -14.09 5.63 -4.77
CA VAL A 138 -13.16 4.73 -5.47
C VAL A 138 -12.92 5.23 -6.89
N HIS A 139 -11.65 5.45 -7.25
CA HIS A 139 -11.24 6.00 -8.53
C HIS A 139 -10.27 5.05 -9.25
N PRO A 140 -10.79 4.14 -10.11
CA PRO A 140 -9.95 3.26 -10.92
C PRO A 140 -9.43 3.98 -12.16
N ALA A 141 -8.22 3.58 -12.62
CA ALA A 141 -7.65 4.04 -13.87
C ALA A 141 -6.62 3.03 -14.39
N ILE A 142 -6.50 2.91 -15.69
CA ILE A 142 -5.43 2.13 -16.31
C ILE A 142 -4.12 2.93 -16.22
N ASP A 143 -3.11 2.35 -15.59
CA ASP A 143 -1.78 2.94 -15.40
C ASP A 143 -0.70 1.85 -15.39
N PRO A 144 -0.47 1.14 -16.51
CA PRO A 144 0.41 -0.04 -16.56
C PRO A 144 1.89 0.29 -16.34
N THR A 145 2.26 1.54 -16.53
CA THR A 145 3.63 2.04 -16.29
C THR A 145 3.81 2.64 -14.90
N TRP A 146 2.76 2.69 -14.10
CA TRP A 146 2.74 3.35 -12.79
C TRP A 146 3.15 4.83 -12.87
N ALA A 147 2.71 5.51 -13.95
CA ALA A 147 3.15 6.87 -14.27
C ALA A 147 2.87 7.87 -13.13
N MET A 148 1.73 7.74 -12.46
CA MET A 148 1.40 8.60 -11.31
C MET A 148 2.37 8.37 -10.14
N TYR A 149 2.65 7.12 -9.81
CA TYR A 149 3.60 6.77 -8.75
C TYR A 149 5.03 7.19 -9.09
N GLU A 150 5.49 7.01 -10.33
CA GLU A 150 6.81 7.45 -10.78
C GLU A 150 6.95 8.98 -10.75
N LYS A 151 5.90 9.71 -11.12
CA LYS A 151 5.88 11.17 -10.98
C LYS A 151 6.05 11.59 -9.51
N PHE A 152 5.34 10.96 -8.60
CA PHE A 152 5.50 11.18 -7.16
C PHE A 152 6.94 10.85 -6.71
N ARG A 153 7.48 9.68 -7.09
CA ARG A 153 8.84 9.26 -6.74
C ARG A 153 9.91 10.23 -7.25
N SER A 154 9.73 10.78 -8.44
CA SER A 154 10.66 11.76 -9.01
C SER A 154 10.68 13.08 -8.25
N TRP A 155 9.55 13.44 -7.64
CA TRP A 155 9.45 14.61 -6.79
C TRP A 155 10.14 14.40 -5.44
N VAL A 156 9.98 13.26 -4.81
CA VAL A 156 10.58 12.94 -3.49
C VAL A 156 12.10 12.79 -3.55
N LYS A 157 12.66 12.44 -4.71
CA LYS A 157 14.11 12.26 -4.90
C LYS A 157 14.88 13.58 -5.13
N LYS A 158 14.18 14.70 -5.25
CA LYS A 158 14.78 16.04 -5.41
C LYS A 158 15.10 16.67 -4.05
#